data_4d467da981a4f3c6d348da97fda0115a
#
_entry.id   4d467da981a4f3c6d348da97fda0115a
#
_cell.length_a   1.000
_cell.length_b   1.000
_cell.length_c   1.000
_cell.angle_alpha   90.00
_cell.angle_beta   90.00
_cell.angle_gamma   90.00
#
_symmetry.space_group_name_H-M   'P 1'
#
loop_
_entity.id
_entity.type
_entity.pdbx_description
1 polymer ?
#
loop_
_entity_poly.entity_id
_entity_poly.type
_entity_poly.pdbx_seq_one_letter_code
_entity_poly.pdbx_strand_id
1 'polypeptide(L)'
;LSVLVGAVMWWGSGRLEASGHRRMEQHRAAQLPEALLMLSSAMEAGLPLRSAVTTVAESLEGPCAEDLRRLASSLAAGVPDSRAWNDLASVEVWRDPAQDVSRAVNSGEGISELLSAHAAQLQVAAAEKAEKKARKAGVDAIGPLVCCHLPAFLLVGVVPIIAGMVLGAL
;
A
#
# COMPACT_ATOMS: atom_id res chain seq x y z
N LEU A 1 -16.28 8.00 -37.60
CA LEU A 1 -15.85 6.73 -36.95
C LEU A 1 -14.40 6.79 -36.45
N SER A 2 -13.47 7.36 -37.24
CA SER A 2 -12.04 7.49 -36.89
C SER A 2 -11.77 8.33 -35.64
N VAL A 3 -12.55 9.38 -35.38
CA VAL A 3 -12.38 10.25 -34.21
C VAL A 3 -12.78 9.56 -32.92
N LEU A 4 -13.82 8.73 -32.95
CA LEU A 4 -14.26 7.94 -31.79
C LEU A 4 -13.25 6.84 -31.43
N VAL A 5 -12.65 6.18 -32.41
CA VAL A 5 -11.61 5.16 -32.19
C VAL A 5 -10.34 5.81 -31.61
N GLY A 6 -9.94 6.98 -32.11
CA GLY A 6 -8.79 7.73 -31.54
C GLY A 6 -9.03 8.18 -30.10
N ALA A 7 -10.22 8.65 -29.76
CA ALA A 7 -10.58 9.06 -28.40
C ALA A 7 -10.59 7.88 -27.41
N VAL A 8 -11.06 6.71 -27.84
CA VAL A 8 -11.07 5.49 -27.00
C VAL A 8 -9.65 4.94 -26.79
N MET A 9 -8.79 4.97 -27.81
CA MET A 9 -7.38 4.58 -27.67
C MET A 9 -6.60 5.55 -26.78
N TRP A 10 -6.83 6.85 -26.90
CA TRP A 10 -6.16 7.85 -26.06
C TRP A 10 -6.61 7.75 -24.58
N TRP A 11 -7.90 7.48 -24.35
CA TRP A 11 -8.44 7.29 -22.99
C TRP A 11 -8.02 5.96 -22.37
N GLY A 12 -7.81 4.93 -23.17
CA GLY A 12 -7.31 3.60 -22.75
C GLY A 12 -5.85 3.62 -22.34
N SER A 13 -4.96 4.32 -23.11
CA SER A 13 -3.53 4.37 -22.82
C SER A 13 -3.21 5.06 -21.47
N GLY A 14 -3.87 6.17 -21.15
CA GLY A 14 -3.68 6.89 -19.88
C GLY A 14 -4.12 6.07 -18.65
N ARG A 15 -5.11 5.17 -18.81
CA ARG A 15 -5.53 4.27 -17.72
C ARG A 15 -4.56 3.11 -17.46
N LEU A 16 -3.91 2.61 -18.51
CA LEU A 16 -2.95 1.52 -18.39
C LEU A 16 -1.65 1.99 -17.70
N GLU A 17 -1.16 3.18 -18.02
CA GLU A 17 0.01 3.77 -17.35
C GLU A 17 -0.28 4.10 -15.88
N ALA A 18 -1.43 4.69 -15.57
CA ALA A 18 -1.85 4.97 -14.21
C ALA A 18 -2.03 3.70 -13.37
N SER A 19 -2.46 2.58 -13.98
CA SER A 19 -2.60 1.29 -13.28
C SER A 19 -1.25 0.62 -13.02
N GLY A 20 -0.28 0.76 -13.92
CA GLY A 20 1.09 0.27 -13.75
C GLY A 20 1.80 1.00 -12.60
N HIS A 21 1.72 2.32 -12.57
CA HIS A 21 2.33 3.14 -11.52
C HIS A 21 1.74 2.82 -10.13
N ARG A 22 0.43 2.70 -10.03
CA ARG A 22 -0.25 2.33 -8.77
C ARG A 22 0.14 0.94 -8.27
N ARG A 23 0.31 -0.04 -9.17
CA ARG A 23 0.78 -1.38 -8.80
C ARG A 23 2.21 -1.35 -8.27
N MET A 24 3.09 -0.59 -8.89
CA MET A 24 4.47 -0.43 -8.45
C MET A 24 4.54 0.21 -7.05
N GLU A 25 3.77 1.28 -6.81
CA GLU A 25 3.68 1.91 -5.50
C GLU A 25 3.09 0.97 -4.43
N GLN A 26 2.10 0.16 -4.78
CA GLN A 26 1.56 -0.85 -3.87
C GLN A 26 2.60 -1.92 -3.53
N HIS A 27 3.41 -2.35 -4.50
CA HIS A 27 4.52 -3.29 -4.27
C HIS A 27 5.58 -2.69 -3.36
N ARG A 28 5.98 -1.43 -3.59
CA ARG A 28 6.89 -0.71 -2.68
C ARG A 28 6.34 -0.65 -1.26
N ALA A 29 5.09 -0.22 -1.11
CA ALA A 29 4.45 -0.10 0.19
C ALA A 29 4.36 -1.45 0.94
N ALA A 30 4.19 -2.55 0.21
CA ALA A 30 4.17 -3.89 0.79
C ALA A 30 5.56 -4.39 1.21
N GLN A 31 6.61 -4.01 0.47
CA GLN A 31 8.00 -4.42 0.76
C GLN A 31 8.70 -3.52 1.78
N LEU A 32 8.26 -2.28 1.94
CA LEU A 32 8.93 -1.32 2.80
C LEU A 32 9.16 -1.81 4.24
N PRO A 33 8.19 -2.45 4.92
CA PRO A 33 8.42 -2.95 6.28
C PRO A 33 9.55 -3.97 6.37
N GLU A 34 9.66 -4.84 5.37
CA GLU A 34 10.74 -5.85 5.28
C GLU A 34 12.09 -5.17 5.07
N ALA A 35 12.19 -4.22 4.14
CA ALA A 35 13.41 -3.46 3.88
C ALA A 35 13.91 -2.72 5.13
N LEU A 36 13.00 -2.09 5.89
CA LEU A 36 13.32 -1.39 7.12
C LEU A 36 13.79 -2.34 8.24
N LEU A 37 13.14 -3.51 8.38
CA LEU A 37 13.56 -4.54 9.33
C LEU A 37 14.95 -5.10 8.99
N MET A 38 15.22 -5.36 7.71
CA MET A 38 16.55 -5.84 7.28
C MET A 38 17.62 -4.79 7.57
N LEU A 39 17.33 -3.50 7.33
CA LEU A 39 18.25 -2.40 7.64
C LEU A 39 18.51 -2.30 9.15
N SER A 40 17.46 -2.32 9.99
CA SER A 40 17.62 -2.26 11.44
C SER A 40 18.41 -3.46 11.97
N SER A 41 18.08 -4.68 11.53
CA SER A 41 18.79 -5.91 11.93
C SER A 41 20.26 -5.90 11.50
N ALA A 42 20.58 -5.39 10.31
CA ALA A 42 21.96 -5.26 9.88
C ALA A 42 22.75 -4.26 10.75
N MET A 43 22.12 -3.16 11.15
CA MET A 43 22.73 -2.17 12.04
C MET A 43 22.86 -2.70 13.47
N GLU A 44 21.87 -3.44 14.00
CA GLU A 44 21.93 -4.13 15.28
C GLU A 44 23.04 -5.18 15.32
N ALA A 45 23.34 -5.82 14.18
CA ALA A 45 24.49 -6.70 14.01
C ALA A 45 25.83 -5.95 13.96
N GLY A 46 25.82 -4.62 14.04
CA GLY A 46 27.00 -3.77 14.09
C GLY A 46 27.47 -3.24 12.74
N LEU A 47 26.70 -3.41 11.66
CA LEU A 47 27.06 -2.82 10.38
C LEU A 47 26.83 -1.30 10.42
N PRO A 48 27.79 -0.49 9.91
CA PRO A 48 27.55 0.92 9.67
C PRO A 48 26.41 1.13 8.66
N LEU A 49 25.66 2.22 8.80
CA LEU A 49 24.49 2.53 7.96
C LEU A 49 24.73 2.34 6.46
N ARG A 50 25.87 2.84 5.94
CA ARG A 50 26.23 2.70 4.51
C ARG A 50 26.39 1.24 4.08
N SER A 51 27.03 0.44 4.93
CA SER A 51 27.23 -1.00 4.67
C SER A 51 25.89 -1.75 4.78
N ALA A 52 25.06 -1.41 5.77
CA ALA A 52 23.73 -1.98 5.90
C ALA A 52 22.89 -1.72 4.64
N VAL A 53 22.87 -0.49 4.14
CA VAL A 53 22.16 -0.14 2.89
C VAL A 53 22.64 -0.99 1.72
N THR A 54 23.94 -1.15 1.54
CA THR A 54 24.51 -1.94 0.43
C THR A 54 24.13 -3.42 0.56
N THR A 55 24.31 -4.01 1.76
CA THR A 55 24.00 -5.41 2.02
C THR A 55 22.51 -5.71 1.80
N VAL A 56 21.62 -4.85 2.29
CA VAL A 56 20.17 -5.04 2.12
C VAL A 56 19.76 -4.84 0.66
N ALA A 57 20.34 -3.87 -0.04
CA ALA A 57 20.09 -3.63 -1.47
C ALA A 57 20.48 -4.82 -2.36
N GLU A 58 21.50 -5.60 -1.94
CA GLU A 58 21.94 -6.82 -2.64
C GLU A 58 21.10 -8.03 -2.29
N SER A 59 20.58 -8.10 -1.05
CA SER A 59 19.83 -9.24 -0.53
C SER A 59 18.34 -9.18 -0.87
N LEU A 60 17.80 -7.98 -1.09
CA LEU A 60 16.40 -7.74 -1.38
C LEU A 60 16.15 -7.72 -2.90
N GLU A 61 14.99 -8.22 -3.34
CA GLU A 61 14.53 -8.10 -4.71
C GLU A 61 13.33 -7.14 -4.80
N GLY A 62 13.10 -6.55 -5.99
CA GLY A 62 11.94 -5.72 -6.25
C GLY A 62 12.17 -4.23 -6.10
N PRO A 63 11.09 -3.41 -6.08
CA PRO A 63 11.20 -1.96 -6.21
C PRO A 63 11.90 -1.27 -5.04
N CYS A 64 11.77 -1.76 -3.80
CA CYS A 64 12.51 -1.22 -2.66
C CYS A 64 14.02 -1.50 -2.77
N ALA A 65 14.40 -2.66 -3.32
CA ALA A 65 15.81 -2.96 -3.58
C ALA A 65 16.42 -2.00 -4.61
N GLU A 66 15.67 -1.64 -5.65
CA GLU A 66 16.11 -0.65 -6.65
C GLU A 66 16.30 0.74 -6.03
N ASP A 67 15.39 1.13 -5.13
CA ASP A 67 15.49 2.38 -4.39
C ASP A 67 16.74 2.40 -3.50
N LEU A 68 16.99 1.30 -2.75
CA LEU A 68 18.20 1.15 -1.92
C LEU A 68 19.48 1.07 -2.75
N ARG A 69 19.48 0.43 -3.93
CA ARG A 69 20.65 0.42 -4.84
C ARG A 69 20.99 1.83 -5.34
N ARG A 70 19.96 2.64 -5.65
CA ARG A 70 20.17 4.06 -6.02
C ARG A 70 20.74 4.85 -4.85
N LEU A 71 20.24 4.64 -3.64
CA LEU A 71 20.79 5.23 -2.42
C LEU A 71 22.25 4.81 -2.22
N ALA A 72 22.56 3.50 -2.28
CA ALA A 72 23.91 2.97 -2.13
C ALA A 72 24.88 3.58 -3.16
N SER A 73 24.46 3.70 -4.42
CA SER A 73 25.29 4.32 -5.46
C SER A 73 25.56 5.81 -5.19
N SER A 74 24.58 6.55 -4.69
CA SER A 74 24.75 7.95 -4.28
C SER A 74 25.74 8.10 -3.13
N LEU A 75 25.62 7.22 -2.12
CA LEU A 75 26.53 7.18 -0.98
C LEU A 75 27.96 6.80 -1.40
N ALA A 76 28.12 5.86 -2.34
CA ALA A 76 29.40 5.46 -2.90
C ALA A 76 30.04 6.60 -3.75
N ALA A 77 29.22 7.40 -4.41
CA ALA A 77 29.67 8.60 -5.14
C ALA A 77 30.09 9.77 -4.22
N GLY A 78 30.00 9.58 -2.89
CA GLY A 78 30.41 10.59 -1.91
C GLY A 78 29.36 11.64 -1.58
N VAL A 79 28.09 11.42 -1.95
CA VAL A 79 26.98 12.28 -1.51
C VAL A 79 26.86 12.18 0.01
N PRO A 80 26.70 13.31 0.75
CA PRO A 80 26.46 13.27 2.20
C PRO A 80 25.23 12.43 2.55
N ASP A 81 25.34 11.66 3.62
CA ASP A 81 24.29 10.71 4.04
C ASP A 81 22.93 11.39 4.18
N SER A 82 22.88 12.52 4.90
CA SER A 82 21.65 13.27 5.07
C SER A 82 20.99 13.70 3.75
N ARG A 83 21.81 14.07 2.76
CA ARG A 83 21.31 14.47 1.45
C ARG A 83 20.80 13.26 0.65
N ALA A 84 21.57 12.18 0.62
CA ALA A 84 21.19 10.97 -0.10
C ALA A 84 19.87 10.37 0.43
N TRP A 85 19.68 10.36 1.76
CA TRP A 85 18.43 9.95 2.37
C TRP A 85 17.28 10.91 2.09
N ASN A 86 17.56 12.24 2.08
CA ASN A 86 16.54 13.22 1.73
C ASN A 86 16.09 13.12 0.26
N ASP A 87 17.00 12.76 -0.64
CA ASP A 87 16.66 12.50 -2.04
C ASP A 87 15.77 11.24 -2.17
N LEU A 88 16.01 10.20 -1.37
CA LEU A 88 15.15 9.01 -1.29
C LEU A 88 13.74 9.37 -0.76
N ALA A 89 13.60 10.35 0.12
CA ALA A 89 12.32 10.84 0.63
C ALA A 89 11.40 11.42 -0.47
N SER A 90 11.91 11.68 -1.68
CA SER A 90 11.09 12.04 -2.84
C SER A 90 10.17 10.91 -3.30
N VAL A 91 10.49 9.66 -3.00
CA VAL A 91 9.64 8.49 -3.23
C VAL A 91 8.62 8.42 -2.11
N GLU A 92 7.33 8.44 -2.45
CA GLU A 92 6.20 8.59 -1.50
C GLU A 92 6.26 7.63 -0.30
N VAL A 93 6.56 6.36 -0.56
CA VAL A 93 6.58 5.32 0.49
C VAL A 93 7.78 5.46 1.44
N TRP A 94 8.89 6.04 0.95
CA TRP A 94 10.09 6.29 1.73
C TRP A 94 10.09 7.63 2.46
N ARG A 95 9.09 8.50 2.20
CA ARG A 95 9.09 9.90 2.68
C ARG A 95 9.41 10.00 4.16
N ASP A 96 8.60 9.39 5.00
CA ASP A 96 8.74 9.51 6.46
C ASP A 96 10.02 8.83 6.98
N PRO A 97 10.29 7.54 6.72
CA PRO A 97 11.48 6.89 7.23
C PRO A 97 12.78 7.52 6.71
N ALA A 98 12.82 7.95 5.44
CA ALA A 98 14.02 8.54 4.89
C ALA A 98 14.30 9.95 5.43
N GLN A 99 13.27 10.76 5.69
CA GLN A 99 13.42 12.05 6.36
C GLN A 99 13.90 11.89 7.79
N ASP A 100 13.40 10.91 8.51
CA ASP A 100 13.79 10.64 9.88
C ASP A 100 15.23 10.16 9.96
N VAL A 101 15.65 9.25 9.09
CA VAL A 101 17.05 8.84 8.99
C VAL A 101 17.95 10.02 8.59
N SER A 102 17.53 10.86 7.63
CA SER A 102 18.28 12.06 7.24
C SER A 102 18.54 13.00 8.42
N ARG A 103 17.56 13.13 9.34
CA ARG A 103 17.71 13.92 10.58
C ARG A 103 18.58 13.22 11.61
N ALA A 104 18.37 11.91 11.81
CA ALA A 104 19.10 11.10 12.77
C ALA A 104 20.61 11.02 12.47
N VAL A 105 21.00 10.94 11.19
CA VAL A 105 22.41 10.99 10.75
C VAL A 105 23.11 12.25 11.24
N ASN A 106 22.41 13.38 11.31
CA ASN A 106 22.98 14.65 11.78
C ASN A 106 22.97 14.80 13.30
N SER A 107 22.00 14.18 14.00
CA SER A 107 21.85 14.28 15.45
C SER A 107 22.58 13.18 16.23
N GLY A 108 22.96 12.07 15.57
CA GLY A 108 23.55 10.90 16.22
C GLY A 108 22.54 10.05 17.00
N GLU A 109 21.25 10.20 16.68
CA GLU A 109 20.19 9.36 17.25
C GLU A 109 20.31 7.89 16.80
N GLY A 110 19.71 6.98 17.56
CA GLY A 110 19.69 5.54 17.26
C GLY A 110 18.87 5.24 15.99
N ILE A 111 19.55 5.14 14.85
CA ILE A 111 18.91 4.90 13.55
C ILE A 111 18.26 3.52 13.49
N SER A 112 18.84 2.50 14.14
CA SER A 112 18.28 1.15 14.16
C SER A 112 16.93 1.10 14.85
N GLU A 113 16.78 1.74 16.01
CA GLU A 113 15.51 1.83 16.73
C GLU A 113 14.45 2.59 15.90
N LEU A 114 14.87 3.64 15.24
CA LEU A 114 13.99 4.44 14.37
C LEU A 114 13.47 3.63 13.19
N LEU A 115 14.33 2.85 12.52
CA LEU A 115 13.94 1.99 11.42
C LEU A 115 13.03 0.84 11.87
N SER A 116 13.32 0.22 13.01
CA SER A 116 12.49 -0.84 13.59
C SER A 116 11.11 -0.33 14.01
N ALA A 117 11.03 0.87 14.58
CA ALA A 117 9.76 1.50 14.94
C ALA A 117 8.89 1.78 13.71
N HIS A 118 9.46 2.32 12.62
CA HIS A 118 8.75 2.51 11.36
C HIS A 118 8.26 1.19 10.76
N ALA A 119 9.10 0.14 10.79
CA ALA A 119 8.71 -1.18 10.30
C ALA A 119 7.51 -1.74 11.09
N ALA A 120 7.56 -1.68 12.42
CA ALA A 120 6.47 -2.13 13.29
C ALA A 120 5.18 -1.36 13.03
N GLN A 121 5.25 -0.04 12.90
CA GLN A 121 4.09 0.79 12.60
C GLN A 121 3.44 0.43 11.26
N LEU A 122 4.24 0.19 10.23
CA LEU A 122 3.75 -0.21 8.91
C LEU A 122 3.11 -1.60 8.93
N GLN A 123 3.67 -2.55 9.69
CA GLN A 123 3.09 -3.88 9.88
C GLN A 123 1.72 -3.82 10.57
N VAL A 124 1.59 -3.03 11.64
CA VAL A 124 0.31 -2.83 12.33
C VAL A 124 -0.71 -2.21 11.38
N ALA A 125 -0.34 -1.17 10.64
CA ALA A 125 -1.23 -0.54 9.65
C ALA A 125 -1.65 -1.49 8.53
N ALA A 126 -0.77 -2.39 8.09
CA ALA A 126 -1.10 -3.43 7.10
C ALA A 126 -2.08 -4.46 7.67
N ALA A 127 -1.87 -4.91 8.90
CA ALA A 127 -2.77 -5.84 9.60
C ALA A 127 -4.17 -5.25 9.79
N GLU A 128 -4.26 -3.98 10.23
CA GLU A 128 -5.54 -3.27 10.35
C GLU A 128 -6.28 -3.13 9.01
N LYS A 129 -5.56 -2.84 7.92
CA LYS A 129 -6.16 -2.76 6.57
C LYS A 129 -6.70 -4.11 6.13
N ALA A 130 -5.99 -5.20 6.40
CA ALA A 130 -6.43 -6.56 6.09
C ALA A 130 -7.68 -6.93 6.88
N GLU A 131 -7.72 -6.62 8.18
CA GLU A 131 -8.88 -6.87 9.03
C GLU A 131 -10.12 -6.05 8.59
N LYS A 132 -9.94 -4.76 8.30
CA LYS A 132 -11.02 -3.91 7.78
C LYS A 132 -11.57 -4.45 6.46
N LYS A 133 -10.70 -4.94 5.57
CA LYS A 133 -11.11 -5.56 4.29
C LYS A 133 -11.89 -6.87 4.51
N ALA A 134 -11.46 -7.71 5.44
CA ALA A 134 -12.15 -8.95 5.79
C ALA A 134 -13.54 -8.68 6.39
N ARG A 135 -13.65 -7.72 7.31
CA ARG A 135 -14.93 -7.30 7.89
C ARG A 135 -15.90 -6.75 6.83
N LYS A 136 -15.39 -5.94 5.90
CA LYS A 136 -16.21 -5.39 4.81
C LYS A 136 -16.74 -6.48 3.88
N ALA A 137 -15.94 -7.48 3.55
CA ALA A 137 -16.38 -8.61 2.73
C ALA A 137 -17.55 -9.38 3.36
N GLY A 138 -17.56 -9.52 4.69
CA GLY A 138 -18.69 -10.15 5.42
C GLY A 138 -19.99 -9.35 5.32
N VAL A 139 -19.92 -8.02 5.35
CA VAL A 139 -21.11 -7.14 5.23
C VAL A 139 -21.59 -7.10 3.77
N ASP A 140 -20.68 -7.03 2.81
CA ASP A 140 -21.02 -6.98 1.38
C ASP A 140 -21.71 -8.29 0.89
N ALA A 141 -21.49 -9.42 1.57
CA ALA A 141 -22.16 -10.68 1.27
C ALA A 141 -23.66 -10.69 1.68
N ILE A 142 -24.06 -9.86 2.64
CA ILE A 142 -25.46 -9.76 3.12
C ILE A 142 -26.30 -8.90 2.16
N GLY A 143 -25.69 -7.94 1.49
CA GLY A 143 -26.36 -6.99 0.58
C GLY A 143 -27.21 -7.68 -0.50
N PRO A 144 -26.68 -8.60 -1.32
CA PRO A 144 -27.45 -9.29 -2.34
C PRO A 144 -28.54 -10.18 -1.76
N LEU A 145 -28.31 -10.77 -0.57
CA LEU A 145 -29.31 -11.61 0.09
C LEU A 145 -30.54 -10.81 0.50
N VAL A 146 -30.34 -9.65 1.12
CA VAL A 146 -31.43 -8.74 1.53
C VAL A 146 -32.15 -8.17 0.31
N CYS A 147 -31.40 -7.75 -0.72
CA CYS A 147 -31.97 -7.16 -1.93
C CYS A 147 -32.83 -8.15 -2.74
N CYS A 148 -32.52 -9.45 -2.69
CA CYS A 148 -33.28 -10.48 -3.38
C CYS A 148 -34.46 -11.02 -2.52
N HIS A 149 -34.28 -11.10 -1.20
CA HIS A 149 -35.29 -11.67 -0.30
C HIS A 149 -36.46 -10.72 -0.01
N LEU A 150 -36.17 -9.42 0.07
CA LEU A 150 -37.20 -8.41 0.42
C LEU A 150 -38.30 -8.29 -0.63
N PRO A 151 -38.06 -8.20 -1.96
CA PRO A 151 -39.11 -8.20 -2.96
C PRO A 151 -39.83 -9.56 -3.05
N ALA A 152 -39.12 -10.67 -2.87
CA ALA A 152 -39.75 -12.01 -2.88
C ALA A 152 -40.74 -12.18 -1.71
N PHE A 153 -40.39 -11.71 -0.53
CA PHE A 153 -41.26 -11.72 0.64
C PHE A 153 -42.52 -10.87 0.42
N LEU A 154 -42.40 -9.69 -0.18
CA LEU A 154 -43.54 -8.82 -0.51
C LEU A 154 -44.49 -9.49 -1.52
N LEU A 155 -43.96 -10.11 -2.57
CA LEU A 155 -44.77 -10.73 -3.63
C LEU A 155 -45.46 -12.02 -3.15
N VAL A 156 -44.80 -12.85 -2.38
CA VAL A 156 -45.33 -14.16 -1.96
C VAL A 156 -46.11 -14.05 -0.67
N GLY A 157 -45.71 -13.15 0.25
CA GLY A 157 -46.35 -13.03 1.56
C GLY A 157 -47.46 -11.98 1.63
N VAL A 158 -47.19 -10.77 1.16
CA VAL A 158 -48.09 -9.62 1.38
C VAL A 158 -49.16 -9.49 0.32
N VAL A 159 -48.81 -9.74 -0.96
CA VAL A 159 -49.77 -9.60 -2.09
C VAL A 159 -50.97 -10.55 -1.97
N PRO A 160 -50.83 -11.86 -1.66
CA PRO A 160 -51.99 -12.74 -1.55
C PRO A 160 -52.88 -12.40 -0.37
N ILE A 161 -52.33 -11.87 0.72
CA ILE A 161 -53.11 -11.45 1.90
C ILE A 161 -54.01 -10.24 1.55
N ILE A 162 -53.46 -9.25 0.85
CA ILE A 162 -54.21 -8.07 0.42
C ILE A 162 -55.22 -8.44 -0.64
N ALA A 163 -54.90 -9.32 -1.59
CA ALA A 163 -55.83 -9.79 -2.61
C ALA A 163 -57.00 -10.57 -1.98
N GLY A 164 -56.75 -11.42 -0.98
CA GLY A 164 -57.75 -12.16 -0.24
C GLY A 164 -58.70 -11.26 0.56
N MET A 165 -58.16 -10.18 1.16
CA MET A 165 -58.96 -9.20 1.89
C MET A 165 -59.86 -8.37 0.98
N VAL A 166 -59.40 -8.00 -0.19
CA VAL A 166 -60.18 -7.20 -1.16
C VAL A 166 -61.27 -8.06 -1.83
N LEU A 167 -60.95 -9.29 -2.20
CA LEU A 167 -61.92 -10.22 -2.81
C LEU A 167 -62.95 -10.75 -1.82
N GLY A 168 -62.64 -10.82 -0.51
CA GLY A 168 -63.58 -11.22 0.54
C GLY A 168 -64.50 -10.10 1.04
N ALA A 169 -64.26 -8.85 0.62
CA ALA A 169 -65.04 -7.65 0.93
C ALA A 169 -66.03 -7.25 -0.18
N LEU A 170 -66.03 -7.94 -1.32
CA LEU A 170 -66.96 -7.82 -2.43
C LEU A 170 -67.98 -8.94 -2.41
#